data_0c74b94b5108fbe66a65507edca424d9
#
_entry.id   0c74b94b5108fbe66a65507edca424d9
#
_cell.length_a   1.000
_cell.length_b   1.000
_cell.length_c   1.000
_cell.angle_alpha   90.00
_cell.angle_beta   90.00
_cell.angle_gamma   90.00
#
_symmetry.space_group_name_H-M   'P 1'
#
loop_
_entity.id
_entity.type
_entity.pdbx_description
1 polymer ?
#
loop_
_entity_poly.entity_id
_entity_poly.type
_entity_poly.pdbx_seq_one_letter_code
_entity_poly.pdbx_strand_id
1 'polypeptide(L)'
;GTTAMLRKHHIPYAVAFAQVKPGAAKLWPWNPWERPSWSGASHVFHQTEESLALWTRAGYRNGFLAGDGRFDQVGQRPAPEGLEVFTDHRPVLVVGSSWQKEEALLLPLLMRFPELKVILAPHDVSRVDSLDSQLPVPRVRWSKFESYTSESQAEARVLLVDSLGDLPALYACGHLALVGGAFGPGLHNILEPLVHGLPVVCGPKVQGHWEASDSEAPVTILPMDATPETLATWIKKRLENPPLRFKEAEQAKIFIAKHRGASQRVWEVLSL
;
A
#
# COMPACT_ATOMS: atom_id res chain seq x y z
N GLY A 1 -4.10 -27.45 13.10
CA GLY A 1 -3.31 -26.47 12.40
C GLY A 1 -1.83 -26.60 12.75
N THR A 2 -0.94 -25.88 12.08
CA THR A 2 0.53 -25.97 12.19
C THR A 2 1.05 -25.84 13.63
N THR A 3 0.56 -24.85 14.40
CA THR A 3 0.98 -24.64 15.80
C THR A 3 0.62 -25.80 16.73
N ALA A 4 -0.49 -26.50 16.48
CA ALA A 4 -0.86 -27.70 17.25
C ALA A 4 0.12 -28.86 16.97
N MET A 5 0.58 -28.98 15.72
CA MET A 5 1.60 -29.99 15.37
C MET A 5 2.96 -29.66 16.00
N LEU A 6 3.40 -28.41 15.96
CA LEU A 6 4.64 -27.97 16.60
C LEU A 6 4.64 -28.32 18.09
N ARG A 7 3.54 -28.01 18.80
CA ARG A 7 3.39 -28.38 20.23
C ARG A 7 3.40 -29.89 20.44
N LYS A 8 2.67 -30.67 19.64
CA LYS A 8 2.63 -32.13 19.73
C LYS A 8 4.03 -32.75 19.64
N HIS A 9 4.90 -32.17 18.83
CA HIS A 9 6.27 -32.64 18.62
C HIS A 9 7.30 -31.86 19.45
N HIS A 10 6.87 -31.05 20.43
CA HIS A 10 7.74 -30.26 21.32
C HIS A 10 8.72 -29.33 20.56
N ILE A 11 8.32 -28.86 19.37
CA ILE A 11 9.12 -27.91 18.58
C ILE A 11 8.83 -26.50 19.07
N PRO A 12 9.85 -25.76 19.58
CA PRO A 12 9.67 -24.38 19.97
C PRO A 12 9.34 -23.51 18.75
N TYR A 13 8.48 -22.52 18.93
CA TYR A 13 8.10 -21.59 17.88
C TYR A 13 7.82 -20.19 18.43
N ALA A 14 7.99 -19.20 17.60
CA ALA A 14 7.59 -17.82 17.84
C ALA A 14 6.53 -17.36 16.84
N VAL A 15 5.75 -16.36 17.22
CA VAL A 15 4.79 -15.70 16.32
C VAL A 15 5.32 -14.30 16.04
N ALA A 16 5.70 -14.04 14.79
CA ALA A 16 6.16 -12.72 14.37
C ALA A 16 5.01 -11.86 13.85
N PHE A 17 5.10 -10.56 14.09
CA PHE A 17 4.24 -9.51 13.55
C PHE A 17 2.75 -9.71 13.84
N ALA A 18 2.44 -10.12 15.08
CA ALA A 18 1.09 -10.32 15.55
C ALA A 18 0.32 -9.00 15.66
N GLN A 19 -0.92 -9.00 15.17
CA GLN A 19 -1.87 -7.91 15.40
C GLN A 19 -3.08 -8.45 16.16
N VAL A 20 -3.28 -7.98 17.38
CA VAL A 20 -4.43 -8.28 18.21
C VAL A 20 -5.35 -7.07 18.25
N LYS A 21 -6.63 -7.26 17.90
CA LYS A 21 -7.64 -6.21 17.93
C LYS A 21 -8.56 -6.38 19.14
N PRO A 22 -9.20 -5.31 19.64
CA PRO A 22 -10.24 -5.42 20.66
C PRO A 22 -11.32 -6.44 20.25
N GLY A 23 -11.75 -7.27 21.20
CA GLY A 23 -12.74 -8.33 20.93
C GLY A 23 -12.22 -9.56 20.17
N ALA A 24 -10.91 -9.66 19.91
CA ALA A 24 -10.34 -10.83 19.25
C ALA A 24 -10.57 -12.10 20.09
N ALA A 25 -11.13 -13.13 19.48
CA ALA A 25 -11.49 -14.40 20.16
C ALA A 25 -10.29 -15.09 20.85
N LYS A 26 -9.08 -14.91 20.34
CA LYS A 26 -7.83 -15.42 20.93
C LYS A 26 -7.45 -14.77 22.28
N LEU A 27 -8.06 -13.64 22.64
CA LEU A 27 -7.91 -13.03 23.95
C LEU A 27 -8.92 -13.55 24.97
N TRP A 28 -9.92 -14.32 24.56
CA TRP A 28 -10.94 -14.82 25.46
C TRP A 28 -10.41 -15.99 26.28
N PRO A 29 -10.47 -15.92 27.61
CA PRO A 29 -9.95 -16.96 28.51
C PRO A 29 -10.55 -18.35 28.26
N TRP A 30 -11.78 -18.39 27.76
CA TRP A 30 -12.57 -19.60 27.51
C TRP A 30 -12.57 -20.05 26.06
N ASN A 31 -11.78 -19.44 25.16
CA ASN A 31 -11.66 -19.95 23.80
C ASN A 31 -10.63 -21.10 23.73
N PRO A 32 -11.06 -22.37 23.71
CA PRO A 32 -10.14 -23.51 23.72
C PRO A 32 -9.42 -23.72 22.37
N TRP A 33 -9.92 -23.09 21.30
CA TRP A 33 -9.45 -23.32 19.95
C TRP A 33 -8.30 -22.40 19.51
N GLU A 34 -8.36 -21.12 19.86
CA GLU A 34 -7.33 -20.15 19.45
C GLU A 34 -6.28 -19.88 20.53
N ARG A 35 -6.68 -19.85 21.80
CA ARG A 35 -5.78 -19.59 22.92
C ARG A 35 -4.56 -20.52 22.95
N PRO A 36 -4.70 -21.85 22.77
CA PRO A 36 -3.56 -22.74 22.78
C PRO A 36 -2.56 -22.52 21.65
N SER A 37 -2.96 -21.97 20.50
CA SER A 37 -2.04 -21.81 19.36
C SER A 37 -1.02 -20.68 19.56
N TRP A 38 -1.40 -19.58 20.19
CA TRP A 38 -0.50 -18.44 20.45
C TRP A 38 0.13 -18.50 21.84
N SER A 39 -0.61 -18.95 22.85
CA SER A 39 -0.09 -19.04 24.21
C SER A 39 1.03 -20.07 24.38
N GLY A 40 1.13 -21.02 23.47
CA GLY A 40 2.22 -22.01 23.44
C GLY A 40 3.47 -21.55 22.67
N ALA A 41 3.46 -20.37 22.10
CA ALA A 41 4.64 -19.78 21.49
C ALA A 41 5.65 -19.36 22.57
N SER A 42 6.94 -19.51 22.33
CA SER A 42 7.98 -18.98 23.21
C SER A 42 7.92 -17.45 23.25
N HIS A 43 7.70 -16.82 22.08
CA HIS A 43 7.64 -15.37 21.91
C HIS A 43 6.49 -15.01 20.97
N VAL A 44 5.81 -13.89 21.26
CA VAL A 44 4.80 -13.29 20.38
C VAL A 44 5.18 -11.84 20.14
N PHE A 45 5.62 -11.53 18.94
CA PHE A 45 6.06 -10.20 18.54
C PHE A 45 4.90 -9.41 17.96
N HIS A 46 4.55 -8.30 18.59
CA HIS A 46 3.41 -7.46 18.21
C HIS A 46 3.81 -6.33 17.28
N GLN A 47 2.93 -5.99 16.32
CA GLN A 47 3.14 -4.89 15.39
C GLN A 47 3.00 -3.52 16.08
N THR A 48 2.10 -3.39 17.07
CA THR A 48 1.77 -2.12 17.71
C THR A 48 1.74 -2.26 19.23
N GLU A 49 1.94 -1.15 19.93
CA GLU A 49 1.82 -1.07 21.39
C GLU A 49 0.42 -1.45 21.87
N GLU A 50 -0.63 -1.04 21.13
CA GLU A 50 -2.01 -1.41 21.44
C GLU A 50 -2.20 -2.93 21.41
N SER A 51 -1.69 -3.58 20.37
CA SER A 51 -1.73 -5.05 20.23
C SER A 51 -1.03 -5.75 21.39
N LEU A 52 0.16 -5.26 21.80
CA LEU A 52 0.90 -5.77 22.94
C LEU A 52 0.15 -5.53 24.26
N ALA A 53 -0.41 -4.35 24.46
CA ALA A 53 -1.18 -4.02 25.66
C ALA A 53 -2.42 -4.92 25.81
N LEU A 54 -3.14 -5.20 24.72
CA LEU A 54 -4.27 -6.14 24.73
C LEU A 54 -3.82 -7.56 25.10
N TRP A 55 -2.69 -8.02 24.55
CA TRP A 55 -2.11 -9.31 24.87
C TRP A 55 -1.72 -9.45 26.33
N THR A 56 -1.06 -8.44 26.86
CA THR A 56 -0.64 -8.38 28.28
C THR A 56 -1.84 -8.32 29.23
N ARG A 57 -2.88 -7.51 28.91
CA ARG A 57 -4.13 -7.45 29.70
C ARG A 57 -4.87 -8.80 29.72
N ALA A 58 -4.73 -9.60 28.68
CA ALA A 58 -5.28 -10.97 28.65
C ALA A 58 -4.47 -11.98 29.49
N GLY A 59 -3.42 -11.52 30.21
CA GLY A 59 -2.62 -12.32 31.12
C GLY A 59 -1.43 -13.04 30.50
N TYR A 60 -1.09 -12.77 29.25
CA TYR A 60 0.08 -13.34 28.59
C TYR A 60 1.34 -12.52 28.86
N ARG A 61 2.47 -13.21 29.08
CA ARG A 61 3.76 -12.58 29.43
C ARG A 61 4.87 -12.78 28.38
N ASN A 62 4.55 -13.48 27.28
CA ASN A 62 5.47 -13.80 26.19
C ASN A 62 5.33 -12.84 25.01
N GLY A 63 4.77 -11.65 25.22
CA GLY A 63 4.61 -10.61 24.22
C GLY A 63 5.78 -9.64 24.18
N PHE A 64 6.20 -9.25 23.00
CA PHE A 64 7.25 -8.28 22.71
C PHE A 64 6.80 -7.30 21.64
N LEU A 65 7.19 -6.04 21.74
CA LEU A 65 6.96 -5.06 20.69
C LEU A 65 8.08 -5.18 19.65
N ALA A 66 7.73 -5.53 18.41
CA ALA A 66 8.71 -5.57 17.31
C ALA A 66 8.42 -4.56 16.22
N GLY A 67 7.17 -4.17 16.02
CA GLY A 67 6.75 -3.41 14.86
C GLY A 67 6.27 -4.31 13.72
N ASP A 68 6.10 -3.74 12.55
CA ASP A 68 5.54 -4.42 11.38
C ASP A 68 6.61 -4.71 10.34
N GLY A 69 6.90 -5.99 10.10
CA GLY A 69 7.93 -6.43 9.15
C GLY A 69 7.66 -6.03 7.69
N ARG A 70 6.44 -5.60 7.34
CA ARG A 70 6.14 -5.08 6.00
C ARG A 70 6.97 -3.84 5.68
N PHE A 71 7.30 -3.00 6.69
CA PHE A 71 8.15 -1.81 6.51
C PHE A 71 9.60 -2.15 6.18
N ASP A 72 10.08 -3.30 6.63
CA ASP A 72 11.44 -3.78 6.31
C ASP A 72 11.54 -4.34 4.89
N GLN A 73 10.42 -4.86 4.37
CA GLN A 73 10.36 -5.49 3.05
C GLN A 73 10.21 -4.49 1.91
N VAL A 74 9.61 -3.32 2.18
CA VAL A 74 9.48 -2.31 1.14
C VAL A 74 10.79 -1.56 0.95
N GLY A 75 11.25 -1.49 -0.30
CA GLY A 75 12.44 -0.75 -0.70
C GLY A 75 12.14 0.17 -1.87
N GLN A 76 12.85 1.29 -1.94
CA GLN A 76 12.84 2.09 -3.17
C GLN A 76 13.42 1.26 -4.31
N ARG A 77 12.73 1.24 -5.44
CA ARG A 77 13.21 0.67 -6.68
C ARG A 77 13.53 1.81 -7.64
N PRO A 78 14.59 1.68 -8.46
CA PRO A 78 14.84 2.69 -9.49
C PRO A 78 13.67 2.73 -10.47
N ALA A 79 13.42 3.90 -11.03
CA ALA A 79 12.49 4.05 -12.14
C ALA A 79 12.98 3.20 -13.32
N PRO A 80 12.07 2.57 -14.07
CA PRO A 80 12.45 1.88 -15.31
C PRO A 80 13.08 2.84 -16.30
N GLU A 81 14.15 2.39 -16.98
CA GLU A 81 14.84 3.17 -17.99
C GLU A 81 13.91 3.54 -19.16
N GLY A 82 14.09 4.72 -19.73
CA GLY A 82 13.32 5.22 -20.87
C GLY A 82 11.95 5.78 -20.52
N LEU A 83 11.48 5.65 -19.28
CA LEU A 83 10.14 6.13 -18.88
C LEU A 83 10.08 7.65 -18.73
N GLU A 84 11.22 8.33 -18.64
CA GLU A 84 11.32 9.79 -18.65
C GLU A 84 10.71 10.42 -19.90
N VAL A 85 10.71 9.73 -21.03
CA VAL A 85 10.03 10.17 -22.27
C VAL A 85 8.52 10.29 -22.05
N PHE A 86 7.93 9.31 -21.36
CA PHE A 86 6.50 9.35 -21.02
C PHE A 86 6.19 10.43 -19.99
N THR A 87 6.99 10.54 -18.92
CA THR A 87 6.70 11.48 -17.83
C THR A 87 6.89 12.94 -18.23
N ASP A 88 7.88 13.23 -19.08
CA ASP A 88 8.10 14.55 -19.71
C ASP A 88 8.01 15.71 -18.69
N HIS A 89 8.60 15.51 -17.49
CA HIS A 89 8.59 16.44 -16.36
C HIS A 89 7.18 16.87 -15.87
N ARG A 90 6.11 16.31 -16.43
CA ARG A 90 4.74 16.56 -15.99
C ARG A 90 4.41 15.80 -14.69
N PRO A 91 3.45 16.30 -13.89
CA PRO A 91 2.97 15.56 -12.74
C PRO A 91 2.44 14.18 -13.14
N VAL A 92 2.79 13.16 -12.35
CA VAL A 92 2.37 11.77 -12.58
C VAL A 92 1.55 11.27 -11.39
N LEU A 93 0.34 10.79 -11.66
CA LEU A 93 -0.48 10.01 -10.72
C LEU A 93 -0.29 8.52 -11.01
N VAL A 94 0.22 7.77 -10.06
CA VAL A 94 0.26 6.30 -10.15
C VAL A 94 -0.98 5.72 -9.49
N VAL A 95 -1.77 4.98 -10.26
CA VAL A 95 -2.98 4.29 -9.82
C VAL A 95 -2.66 2.81 -9.73
N GLY A 96 -2.36 2.35 -8.52
CA GLY A 96 -1.91 0.98 -8.28
C GLY A 96 -3.04 0.06 -7.84
N SER A 97 -3.09 -1.14 -8.43
CA SER A 97 -4.07 -2.19 -8.14
C SER A 97 -5.52 -1.68 -8.19
N SER A 98 -5.87 -0.93 -9.25
CA SER A 98 -7.20 -0.33 -9.38
C SER A 98 -8.29 -1.38 -9.59
N TRP A 99 -9.47 -1.05 -9.10
CA TRP A 99 -10.72 -1.74 -9.34
C TRP A 99 -11.71 -0.78 -10.02
N GLN A 100 -12.86 -1.29 -10.42
CA GLN A 100 -13.88 -0.53 -11.16
C GLN A 100 -14.26 0.80 -10.49
N LYS A 101 -14.30 0.85 -9.15
CA LYS A 101 -14.68 2.10 -8.45
C LYS A 101 -13.59 3.16 -8.57
N GLU A 102 -12.32 2.80 -8.37
CA GLU A 102 -11.21 3.74 -8.55
C GLU A 102 -11.11 4.21 -9.99
N GLU A 103 -11.31 3.30 -10.96
CA GLU A 103 -11.33 3.63 -12.38
C GLU A 103 -12.48 4.58 -12.72
N ALA A 104 -13.69 4.33 -12.20
CA ALA A 104 -14.84 5.22 -12.40
C ALA A 104 -14.64 6.63 -11.79
N LEU A 105 -13.85 6.75 -10.71
CA LEU A 105 -13.46 8.04 -10.16
C LEU A 105 -12.42 8.76 -11.04
N LEU A 106 -11.49 7.99 -11.66
CA LEU A 106 -10.36 8.53 -12.42
C LEU A 106 -10.74 8.93 -13.85
N LEU A 107 -11.46 8.08 -14.58
CA LEU A 107 -11.67 8.25 -16.03
C LEU A 107 -12.23 9.63 -16.43
N PRO A 108 -13.23 10.21 -15.72
CA PRO A 108 -13.72 11.55 -16.04
C PRO A 108 -12.67 12.64 -15.83
N LEU A 109 -11.65 12.39 -15.00
CA LEU A 109 -10.63 13.38 -14.66
C LEU A 109 -9.51 13.46 -15.70
N LEU A 110 -9.35 12.44 -16.52
CA LEU A 110 -8.35 12.45 -17.60
C LEU A 110 -8.52 13.62 -18.57
N MET A 111 -9.75 14.01 -18.86
CA MET A 111 -10.04 15.18 -19.71
C MET A 111 -9.93 16.51 -18.94
N ARG A 112 -10.13 16.48 -17.62
CA ARG A 112 -10.12 17.67 -16.76
C ARG A 112 -8.72 18.18 -16.43
N PHE A 113 -7.74 17.27 -16.31
CA PHE A 113 -6.35 17.61 -15.98
C PHE A 113 -5.42 17.27 -17.15
N PRO A 114 -5.37 18.10 -18.21
CA PRO A 114 -4.61 17.81 -19.42
C PRO A 114 -3.09 17.70 -19.19
N GLU A 115 -2.56 18.33 -18.15
CA GLU A 115 -1.15 18.26 -17.73
C GLU A 115 -0.78 17.00 -16.96
N LEU A 116 -1.78 16.26 -16.41
CA LEU A 116 -1.53 15.10 -15.58
C LEU A 116 -1.27 13.86 -16.43
N LYS A 117 -0.16 13.21 -16.21
CA LYS A 117 0.14 11.86 -16.69
C LYS A 117 -0.39 10.83 -15.69
N VAL A 118 -0.82 9.70 -16.17
CA VAL A 118 -1.34 8.61 -15.32
C VAL A 118 -0.64 7.30 -15.65
N ILE A 119 -0.07 6.64 -14.66
CA ILE A 119 0.34 5.24 -14.73
C ILE A 119 -0.81 4.45 -14.11
N LEU A 120 -1.50 3.64 -14.91
CA LEU A 120 -2.70 2.91 -14.48
C LEU A 120 -2.45 1.41 -14.49
N ALA A 121 -2.36 0.82 -13.30
CA ALA A 121 -2.14 -0.61 -13.08
C ALA A 121 -3.41 -1.24 -12.48
N PRO A 122 -4.26 -1.91 -13.27
CA PRO A 122 -5.42 -2.62 -12.75
C PRO A 122 -4.99 -3.82 -11.91
N HIS A 123 -5.78 -4.14 -10.87
CA HIS A 123 -5.53 -5.32 -10.04
C HIS A 123 -5.60 -6.63 -10.84
N ASP A 124 -6.55 -6.70 -11.75
CA ASP A 124 -6.74 -7.84 -12.65
C ASP A 124 -6.32 -7.44 -14.07
N VAL A 125 -5.16 -7.96 -14.51
CA VAL A 125 -4.62 -7.69 -15.84
C VAL A 125 -5.50 -8.23 -16.98
N SER A 126 -6.40 -9.19 -16.71
CA SER A 126 -7.34 -9.67 -17.72
C SER A 126 -8.34 -8.60 -18.16
N ARG A 127 -8.50 -7.53 -17.38
CA ARG A 127 -9.40 -6.41 -17.67
C ARG A 127 -8.76 -5.30 -18.52
N VAL A 128 -7.47 -5.42 -18.81
CA VAL A 128 -6.71 -4.36 -19.51
C VAL A 128 -7.34 -3.99 -20.84
N ASP A 129 -7.75 -4.95 -21.67
CA ASP A 129 -8.35 -4.66 -22.97
C ASP A 129 -9.69 -3.90 -22.85
N SER A 130 -10.51 -4.28 -21.87
CA SER A 130 -11.76 -3.56 -21.59
C SER A 130 -11.50 -2.15 -21.07
N LEU A 131 -10.50 -1.97 -20.21
CA LEU A 131 -10.14 -0.67 -19.67
C LEU A 131 -9.52 0.24 -20.73
N ASP A 132 -8.64 -0.32 -21.58
CA ASP A 132 -8.04 0.37 -22.72
C ASP A 132 -9.09 1.02 -23.63
N SER A 133 -10.15 0.28 -23.96
CA SER A 133 -11.26 0.78 -24.80
C SER A 133 -12.05 1.94 -24.18
N GLN A 134 -11.99 2.11 -22.85
CA GLN A 134 -12.69 3.16 -22.11
C GLN A 134 -11.86 4.43 -21.92
N LEU A 135 -10.55 4.39 -22.20
CA LEU A 135 -9.67 5.55 -22.02
C LEU A 135 -9.93 6.61 -23.10
N PRO A 136 -10.35 7.84 -22.72
CA PRO A 136 -10.72 8.89 -23.66
C PRO A 136 -9.50 9.72 -24.14
N VAL A 137 -8.28 9.31 -23.81
CA VAL A 137 -7.04 10.05 -24.08
C VAL A 137 -5.99 9.15 -24.73
N PRO A 138 -4.95 9.71 -25.40
CA PRO A 138 -3.83 8.93 -25.90
C PRO A 138 -3.17 8.08 -24.81
N ARG A 139 -2.88 6.81 -25.13
CA ARG A 139 -2.31 5.87 -24.19
C ARG A 139 -1.34 4.92 -24.86
N VAL A 140 -0.44 4.36 -24.06
CA VAL A 140 0.49 3.29 -24.42
C VAL A 140 0.41 2.17 -23.40
N ARG A 141 0.72 0.94 -23.82
CA ARG A 141 0.77 -0.23 -22.94
C ARG A 141 2.20 -0.45 -22.47
N TRP A 142 2.34 -0.80 -21.22
CA TRP A 142 3.65 -1.05 -20.61
C TRP A 142 4.40 -2.19 -21.28
N SER A 143 3.76 -3.34 -21.52
CA SER A 143 4.40 -4.50 -22.18
C SER A 143 4.91 -4.22 -23.60
N LYS A 144 4.45 -3.15 -24.23
CA LYS A 144 4.84 -2.72 -25.58
C LYS A 144 5.54 -1.37 -25.59
N PHE A 145 5.91 -0.85 -24.42
CA PHE A 145 6.39 0.54 -24.28
C PHE A 145 7.55 0.85 -25.23
N GLU A 146 8.54 -0.03 -25.32
CA GLU A 146 9.71 0.12 -26.18
C GLU A 146 9.37 0.05 -27.68
N SER A 147 8.22 -0.50 -28.07
CA SER A 147 7.79 -0.61 -29.46
C SER A 147 7.12 0.66 -29.99
N TYR A 148 6.72 1.59 -29.11
CA TYR A 148 6.18 2.88 -29.50
C TYR A 148 7.30 3.86 -29.83
N THR A 149 7.01 4.78 -30.77
CA THR A 149 7.93 5.90 -31.03
C THR A 149 8.02 6.83 -29.84
N SER A 150 9.14 7.54 -29.67
CA SER A 150 9.33 8.53 -28.59
C SER A 150 8.23 9.60 -28.61
N GLU A 151 7.76 9.99 -29.79
CA GLU A 151 6.63 10.90 -29.94
C GLU A 151 5.33 10.34 -29.36
N SER A 152 4.97 9.09 -29.72
CA SER A 152 3.80 8.42 -29.16
C SER A 152 3.89 8.23 -27.65
N GLN A 153 5.07 7.94 -27.12
CA GLN A 153 5.32 7.83 -25.68
C GLN A 153 5.14 9.18 -24.98
N ALA A 154 5.67 10.25 -25.56
CA ALA A 154 5.57 11.61 -25.01
C ALA A 154 4.14 12.17 -25.07
N GLU A 155 3.39 11.90 -26.14
CA GLU A 155 1.99 12.33 -26.31
C GLU A 155 1.02 11.54 -25.43
N ALA A 156 1.35 10.29 -25.10
CA ALA A 156 0.49 9.45 -24.27
C ALA A 156 0.22 10.11 -22.91
N ARG A 157 -1.04 10.08 -22.51
CA ARG A 157 -1.53 10.59 -21.23
C ARG A 157 -1.65 9.48 -20.17
N VAL A 158 -1.83 8.26 -20.64
CA VAL A 158 -1.95 7.08 -19.79
C VAL A 158 -0.93 6.03 -20.22
N LEU A 159 -0.14 5.56 -19.27
CA LEU A 159 0.62 4.32 -19.36
C LEU A 159 -0.23 3.23 -18.71
N LEU A 160 -0.79 2.34 -19.52
CA LEU A 160 -1.61 1.23 -19.05
C LEU A 160 -0.72 0.02 -18.76
N VAL A 161 -0.63 -0.38 -17.49
CA VAL A 161 0.22 -1.49 -17.04
C VAL A 161 -0.52 -2.80 -17.19
N ASP A 162 -0.05 -3.63 -18.10
CA ASP A 162 -0.63 -4.90 -18.50
C ASP A 162 0.24 -6.10 -18.12
N SER A 163 1.12 -5.93 -17.12
CA SER A 163 2.00 -6.96 -16.56
C SER A 163 1.95 -6.94 -15.04
N LEU A 164 2.45 -8.01 -14.42
CA LEU A 164 2.54 -8.16 -12.98
C LEU A 164 3.99 -7.95 -12.51
N GLY A 165 4.15 -7.31 -11.34
CA GLY A 165 5.44 -7.17 -10.67
C GLY A 165 6.18 -5.85 -10.92
N ASP A 166 5.77 -5.05 -11.89
CA ASP A 166 6.45 -3.80 -12.28
C ASP A 166 6.00 -2.59 -11.44
N LEU A 167 4.78 -2.64 -10.88
CA LEU A 167 4.18 -1.52 -10.15
C LEU A 167 5.08 -0.93 -9.06
N PRO A 168 5.82 -1.71 -8.23
CA PRO A 168 6.72 -1.14 -7.23
C PRO A 168 7.83 -0.26 -7.80
N ALA A 169 8.33 -0.54 -9.01
CA ALA A 169 9.31 0.31 -9.69
C ALA A 169 8.65 1.54 -10.34
N LEU A 170 7.44 1.38 -10.87
CA LEU A 170 6.68 2.47 -11.50
C LEU A 170 6.27 3.57 -10.51
N TYR A 171 6.14 3.27 -9.22
CA TYR A 171 5.95 4.32 -8.20
C TYR A 171 7.11 5.33 -8.14
N ALA A 172 8.33 4.94 -8.53
CA ALA A 172 9.47 5.87 -8.58
C ALA A 172 9.26 7.03 -9.56
N CYS A 173 8.38 6.88 -10.55
CA CYS A 173 8.03 7.92 -11.53
C CYS A 173 6.89 8.81 -11.05
N GLY A 174 6.26 8.48 -9.91
CA GLY A 174 5.07 9.14 -9.42
C GLY A 174 5.34 10.43 -8.66
N HIS A 175 4.30 11.26 -8.58
CA HIS A 175 4.21 12.43 -7.71
C HIS A 175 3.04 12.29 -6.72
N LEU A 176 2.04 11.50 -7.09
CA LEU A 176 0.84 11.19 -6.33
C LEU A 176 0.51 9.70 -6.51
N ALA A 177 -0.16 9.09 -5.54
CA ALA A 177 -0.62 7.71 -5.67
C ALA A 177 -2.10 7.55 -5.28
N LEU A 178 -2.86 6.81 -6.09
CA LEU A 178 -4.16 6.26 -5.75
C LEU A 178 -4.01 4.75 -5.62
N VAL A 179 -4.26 4.21 -4.42
CA VAL A 179 -4.16 2.76 -4.18
C VAL A 179 -5.55 2.15 -4.11
N GLY A 180 -5.77 1.16 -4.95
CA GLY A 180 -7.06 0.52 -5.12
C GLY A 180 -7.42 -0.51 -4.07
N GLY A 181 -8.63 -1.07 -4.23
CA GLY A 181 -9.20 -2.14 -3.44
C GLY A 181 -10.02 -1.70 -2.24
N ALA A 182 -9.75 -0.53 -1.68
CA ALA A 182 -10.39 -0.06 -0.46
C ALA A 182 -11.86 0.37 -0.62
N PHE A 183 -12.39 0.45 -1.82
CA PHE A 183 -13.84 0.54 -2.06
C PHE A 183 -14.51 -0.83 -2.20
N GLY A 184 -13.73 -1.90 -2.33
CA GLY A 184 -14.18 -3.26 -2.62
C GLY A 184 -13.66 -4.30 -1.62
N PRO A 185 -12.75 -5.18 -2.04
CA PRO A 185 -12.30 -6.32 -1.25
C PRO A 185 -11.40 -5.96 -0.06
N GLY A 186 -10.71 -4.81 -0.11
CA GLY A 186 -9.78 -4.33 0.91
C GLY A 186 -8.59 -3.60 0.30
N LEU A 187 -7.97 -2.72 1.09
CA LEU A 187 -6.85 -1.89 0.66
C LEU A 187 -5.64 -2.75 0.24
N HIS A 188 -5.01 -2.41 -0.89
CA HIS A 188 -3.73 -2.95 -1.30
C HIS A 188 -2.55 -2.28 -0.58
N ASN A 189 -1.32 -2.66 -0.91
CA ASN A 189 -0.12 -2.19 -0.22
C ASN A 189 0.15 -0.70 -0.47
N ILE A 190 -0.02 0.14 0.57
CA ILE A 190 0.29 1.57 0.50
C ILE A 190 1.74 1.90 0.87
N LEU A 191 2.49 0.94 1.42
CA LEU A 191 3.89 1.17 1.78
C LEU A 191 4.77 1.32 0.55
N GLU A 192 4.39 0.69 -0.57
CA GLU A 192 5.11 0.82 -1.83
C GLU A 192 5.15 2.27 -2.37
N PRO A 193 4.03 3.00 -2.51
CA PRO A 193 4.12 4.41 -2.89
C PRO A 193 4.73 5.28 -1.78
N LEU A 194 4.47 5.00 -0.50
CA LEU A 194 5.02 5.80 0.60
C LEU A 194 6.55 5.74 0.67
N VAL A 195 7.18 4.60 0.38
CA VAL A 195 8.65 4.49 0.38
C VAL A 195 9.29 5.35 -0.71
N HIS A 196 8.57 5.64 -1.79
CA HIS A 196 8.98 6.58 -2.84
C HIS A 196 8.64 8.03 -2.51
N GLY A 197 8.03 8.30 -1.36
CA GLY A 197 7.67 9.66 -0.95
C GLY A 197 6.39 10.19 -1.63
N LEU A 198 5.48 9.31 -2.06
CA LEU A 198 4.24 9.74 -2.68
C LEU A 198 3.16 9.93 -1.60
N PRO A 199 2.44 11.08 -1.59
CA PRO A 199 1.18 11.16 -0.87
C PRO A 199 0.17 10.22 -1.49
N VAL A 200 -0.58 9.51 -0.61
CA VAL A 200 -1.49 8.45 -1.01
C VAL A 200 -2.93 8.85 -0.80
N VAL A 201 -3.81 8.47 -1.73
CA VAL A 201 -5.26 8.46 -1.54
C VAL A 201 -5.80 7.06 -1.75
N CYS A 202 -6.79 6.66 -0.94
CA CYS A 202 -7.44 5.36 -1.05
C CYS A 202 -8.91 5.44 -0.60
N GLY A 203 -9.67 4.37 -0.80
CA GLY A 203 -11.04 4.25 -0.29
C GLY A 203 -11.09 3.92 1.22
N PRO A 204 -12.30 3.75 1.78
CA PRO A 204 -12.52 3.71 3.23
C PRO A 204 -12.27 2.35 3.91
N LYS A 205 -12.15 1.25 3.16
CA LYS A 205 -11.95 -0.07 3.75
C LYS A 205 -10.46 -0.33 4.03
N VAL A 206 -9.97 0.25 5.13
CA VAL A 206 -8.55 0.20 5.53
C VAL A 206 -8.29 -0.78 6.69
N GLN A 207 -9.22 -1.67 7.01
CA GLN A 207 -9.11 -2.64 8.09
C GLN A 207 -7.90 -3.55 7.88
N GLY A 208 -6.99 -3.58 8.86
CA GLY A 208 -5.75 -4.35 8.78
C GLY A 208 -4.55 -3.55 8.27
N HIS A 209 -4.78 -2.32 7.84
CA HIS A 209 -3.80 -1.36 7.39
C HIS A 209 -3.76 -0.18 8.37
N TRP A 210 -3.18 -0.40 9.56
CA TRP A 210 -3.10 0.62 10.60
C TRP A 210 -2.35 1.88 10.10
N GLU A 211 -1.38 1.68 9.22
CA GLU A 211 -0.59 2.72 8.58
C GLU A 211 -1.44 3.69 7.73
N ALA A 212 -2.59 3.26 7.23
CA ALA A 212 -3.49 4.14 6.47
C ALA A 212 -4.27 5.10 7.37
N SER A 213 -4.43 4.76 8.64
CA SER A 213 -5.15 5.57 9.63
C SER A 213 -4.22 6.34 10.57
N ASP A 214 -2.91 6.18 10.41
CA ASP A 214 -1.92 6.90 11.21
C ASP A 214 -1.83 8.36 10.75
N SER A 215 -1.92 9.29 11.71
CA SER A 215 -1.92 10.73 11.43
C SER A 215 -0.58 11.26 10.90
N GLU A 216 0.52 10.51 11.10
CA GLU A 216 1.85 10.87 10.58
C GLU A 216 2.04 10.45 9.12
N ALA A 217 1.24 9.48 8.63
CA ALA A 217 1.30 9.05 7.25
C ALA A 217 0.55 10.03 6.33
N PRO A 218 1.11 10.45 5.19
CA PRO A 218 0.42 11.33 4.24
C PRO A 218 -0.60 10.54 3.40
N VAL A 219 -1.57 9.95 4.08
CA VAL A 219 -2.64 9.15 3.49
C VAL A 219 -3.98 9.88 3.64
N THR A 220 -4.73 9.97 2.55
CA THR A 220 -6.09 10.50 2.55
C THR A 220 -7.08 9.36 2.29
N ILE A 221 -8.01 9.16 3.21
CA ILE A 221 -9.07 8.15 3.07
C ILE A 221 -10.31 8.85 2.52
N LEU A 222 -10.75 8.45 1.34
CA LEU A 222 -11.97 8.93 0.72
C LEU A 222 -13.20 8.22 1.34
N PRO A 223 -14.36 8.90 1.41
CA PRO A 223 -15.60 8.27 1.87
C PRO A 223 -16.12 7.23 0.85
N MET A 224 -17.03 6.34 1.28
CA MET A 224 -17.58 5.27 0.43
C MET A 224 -18.36 5.82 -0.79
N ASP A 225 -19.00 6.97 -0.62
CA ASP A 225 -19.76 7.69 -1.63
C ASP A 225 -18.92 8.71 -2.43
N ALA A 226 -17.57 8.60 -2.36
CA ALA A 226 -16.68 9.46 -3.11
C ALA A 226 -17.06 9.51 -4.60
N THR A 227 -16.99 10.72 -5.13
CA THR A 227 -17.27 11.04 -6.54
C THR A 227 -16.01 11.45 -7.26
N PRO A 228 -16.00 11.54 -8.59
CA PRO A 228 -14.87 12.11 -9.34
C PRO A 228 -14.45 13.49 -8.82
N GLU A 229 -15.38 14.32 -8.38
CA GLU A 229 -15.11 15.64 -7.81
C GLU A 229 -14.32 15.57 -6.50
N THR A 230 -14.60 14.56 -5.67
CA THR A 230 -13.86 14.32 -4.43
C THR A 230 -12.38 14.02 -4.75
N LEU A 231 -12.12 13.15 -5.70
CA LEU A 231 -10.75 12.82 -6.15
C LEU A 231 -10.10 14.02 -6.86
N ALA A 232 -10.86 14.73 -7.70
CA ALA A 232 -10.37 15.95 -8.38
C ALA A 232 -9.88 17.00 -7.41
N THR A 233 -10.63 17.24 -6.34
CA THR A 233 -10.26 18.22 -5.28
C THR A 233 -8.95 17.81 -4.61
N TRP A 234 -8.75 16.51 -4.32
CA TRP A 234 -7.51 16.00 -3.74
C TRP A 234 -6.32 16.18 -4.68
N ILE A 235 -6.47 15.84 -5.97
CA ILE A 235 -5.45 16.01 -7.01
C ILE A 235 -5.10 17.50 -7.18
N LYS A 236 -6.11 18.34 -7.43
CA LYS A 236 -5.95 19.78 -7.68
C LYS A 236 -5.16 20.44 -6.57
N LYS A 237 -5.53 20.20 -5.30
CA LYS A 237 -4.85 20.76 -4.12
C LYS A 237 -3.33 20.52 -4.14
N ARG A 238 -2.90 19.37 -4.68
CA ARG A 238 -1.48 18.98 -4.71
C ARG A 238 -0.76 19.41 -5.97
N LEU A 239 -1.46 19.51 -7.09
CA LEU A 239 -0.89 20.08 -8.32
C LEU A 239 -0.63 21.58 -8.18
N GLU A 240 -1.56 22.31 -7.57
CA GLU A 240 -1.49 23.75 -7.37
C GLU A 240 -0.62 24.17 -6.17
N ASN A 241 -0.20 23.23 -5.32
CA ASN A 241 0.60 23.51 -4.12
C ASN A 241 1.84 22.60 -4.03
N PRO A 242 2.90 22.88 -4.80
CA PRO A 242 4.16 22.16 -4.72
C PRO A 242 4.75 22.06 -3.30
N PRO A 243 4.75 23.14 -2.47
CA PRO A 243 5.24 23.04 -1.10
C PRO A 243 4.50 21.98 -0.25
N LEU A 244 3.18 21.85 -0.43
CA LEU A 244 2.42 20.79 0.24
C LEU A 244 2.89 19.40 -0.20
N ARG A 245 3.06 19.19 -1.51
CA ARG A 245 3.56 17.91 -2.03
C ARG A 245 4.94 17.55 -1.47
N PHE A 246 5.86 18.50 -1.44
CA PHE A 246 7.20 18.29 -0.85
C PHE A 246 7.11 17.93 0.62
N LYS A 247 6.27 18.64 1.40
CA LYS A 247 6.05 18.33 2.80
C LYS A 247 5.50 16.90 2.99
N GLU A 248 4.48 16.51 2.22
CA GLU A 248 3.89 15.18 2.28
C GLU A 248 4.89 14.10 1.82
N ALA A 249 5.74 14.37 0.83
CA ALA A 249 6.78 13.46 0.39
C ALA A 249 7.82 13.20 1.49
N GLU A 250 8.27 14.24 2.20
CA GLU A 250 9.18 14.07 3.33
C GLU A 250 8.50 13.36 4.51
N GLN A 251 7.23 13.66 4.79
CA GLN A 251 6.45 12.92 5.79
C GLN A 251 6.38 11.42 5.48
N ALA A 252 6.14 11.04 4.22
CA ALA A 252 6.13 9.64 3.81
C ALA A 252 7.46 8.94 4.09
N LYS A 253 8.58 9.57 3.72
CA LYS A 253 9.93 9.01 3.95
C LYS A 253 10.24 8.86 5.44
N ILE A 254 9.94 9.90 6.23
CA ILE A 254 10.12 9.87 7.69
C ILE A 254 9.26 8.77 8.32
N PHE A 255 8.00 8.65 7.90
CA PHE A 255 7.08 7.63 8.38
C PHE A 255 7.61 6.22 8.11
N ILE A 256 8.05 5.93 6.89
CA ILE A 256 8.64 4.64 6.54
C ILE A 256 9.91 4.37 7.37
N ALA A 257 10.82 5.35 7.46
CA ALA A 257 12.08 5.18 8.21
C ALA A 257 11.85 4.90 9.71
N LYS A 258 10.88 5.61 10.32
CA LYS A 258 10.51 5.45 11.74
C LYS A 258 10.04 4.04 12.08
N HIS A 259 9.34 3.37 11.15
CA HIS A 259 8.70 2.07 11.40
C HIS A 259 9.54 0.86 10.96
N ARG A 260 10.71 1.07 10.37
CA ARG A 260 11.66 0.01 10.02
C ARG A 260 12.33 -0.63 11.23
N GLY A 261 12.99 -1.77 11.01
CA GLY A 261 13.78 -2.50 12.00
C GLY A 261 12.98 -3.54 12.79
N ALA A 262 11.75 -3.85 12.38
CA ALA A 262 10.93 -4.86 13.04
C ALA A 262 11.58 -6.25 13.01
N SER A 263 12.11 -6.65 11.86
CA SER A 263 12.79 -7.95 11.68
C SER A 263 14.06 -8.05 12.51
N GLN A 264 14.80 -6.95 12.64
CA GLN A 264 16.01 -6.88 13.47
C GLN A 264 15.67 -7.07 14.96
N ARG A 265 14.63 -6.39 15.44
CA ARG A 265 14.16 -6.53 16.84
C ARG A 265 13.70 -7.95 17.16
N VAL A 266 13.03 -8.63 16.21
CA VAL A 266 12.67 -10.05 16.36
C VAL A 266 13.93 -10.91 16.48
N TRP A 267 14.91 -10.69 15.60
CA TRP A 267 16.16 -11.46 15.59
C TRP A 267 16.97 -11.28 16.90
N GLU A 268 17.09 -10.06 17.37
CA GLU A 268 17.81 -9.75 18.62
C GLU A 268 17.24 -10.52 19.83
N VAL A 269 15.93 -10.63 19.95
CA VAL A 269 15.29 -11.36 21.05
C VAL A 269 15.44 -12.88 20.90
N LEU A 270 15.39 -13.41 19.65
CA LEU A 270 15.48 -14.84 19.40
C LEU A 270 16.92 -15.38 19.42
N SER A 271 17.91 -14.50 19.31
CA SER A 271 19.35 -14.88 19.30
C SER A 271 19.97 -14.89 20.69
N LEU A 272 19.20 -14.48 21.73
CA LEU A 272 19.62 -14.52 23.14
C LEU A 272 19.25 -15.87 23.76
#